data_499ed48d6367b668e53aedb24af368b3
#
_entry.id   499ed48d6367b668e53aedb24af368b3
#
_cell.length_a   1.000
_cell.length_b   1.000
_cell.length_c   1.000
_cell.angle_alpha   90.00
_cell.angle_beta   90.00
_cell.angle_gamma   90.00
#
_symmetry.space_group_name_H-M   'P 1'
#
loop_
_entity.id
_entity.type
_entity.pdbx_description
1 polymer ?
#
loop_
_entity_poly.entity_id
_entity_poly.type
_entity_poly.pdbx_seq_one_letter_code
_entity_poly.pdbx_strand_id
1 'polypeptide(L)'
;MERSASKALEVVVFKLNEGVSREQFLGTNDAVSDWARKQPGFISRELSYDAEGDRWIDVVWWESMEDAGAAAERAMSSDSCAPMFALIDMESTLMIHGTPVAEPVRAAA
;
A
#
# COMPACT_ATOMS: atom_id res chain seq x y z
N MET A 1 -29.63 0.60 -1.87
CA MET A 1 -29.11 0.53 -1.76
C MET A 1 -28.13 0.55 -1.61
N GLU A 2 -27.87 0.34 -1.33
CA GLU A 2 -27.15 0.33 -0.97
C GLU A 2 -26.01 0.27 -1.13
N ARG A 3 -25.60 0.58 -1.17
CA ARG A 3 -24.54 0.45 -1.20
C ARG A 3 -23.68 0.10 -0.75
N SER A 4 -23.91 -0.01 -0.49
CA SER A 4 -22.87 0.23 0.20
C SER A 4 -21.66 -0.30 -0.22
N ALA A 5 -20.80 0.45 -0.52
CA ALA A 5 -19.54 0.02 -0.94
C ALA A 5 -18.76 -0.50 0.23
N SER A 6 -18.33 -1.71 0.15
CA SER A 6 -17.44 -2.27 1.12
C SER A 6 -16.07 -1.64 0.95
N LYS A 7 -15.37 -1.45 2.06
CA LYS A 7 -14.00 -0.98 2.04
C LYS A 7 -13.12 -2.01 1.34
N ALA A 8 -11.97 -1.58 0.90
CA ALA A 8 -11.02 -2.46 0.25
C ALA A 8 -9.68 -2.41 0.99
N LEU A 9 -9.10 -3.59 1.19
CA LEU A 9 -7.77 -3.73 1.76
C LEU A 9 -6.80 -3.98 0.62
N GLU A 10 -5.71 -3.24 0.61
CA GLU A 10 -4.63 -3.46 -0.35
C GLU A 10 -3.39 -3.88 0.42
N VAL A 11 -2.80 -4.99 0.03
CA VAL A 11 -1.56 -5.47 0.64
C VAL A 11 -0.53 -5.66 -0.45
N VAL A 12 0.63 -5.04 -0.30
CA VAL A 12 1.73 -5.17 -1.24
C VAL A 12 2.94 -5.69 -0.48
N VAL A 13 3.46 -6.83 -0.90
CA VAL A 13 4.64 -7.45 -0.28
C VAL A 13 5.76 -7.43 -1.31
N PHE A 14 6.94 -6.97 -0.91
CA PHE A 14 8.03 -6.80 -1.87
C PHE A 14 9.40 -6.77 -1.18
N LYS A 15 10.43 -6.98 -1.99
CA LYS A 15 11.81 -6.83 -1.58
C LYS A 15 12.41 -5.64 -2.31
N LEU A 16 13.51 -5.12 -1.76
CA LEU A 16 14.23 -4.03 -2.42
C LEU A 16 15.22 -4.60 -3.42
N ASN A 17 15.58 -3.79 -4.40
CA ASN A 17 16.65 -4.15 -5.32
C ASN A 17 17.95 -4.33 -4.57
N GLU A 18 18.83 -5.17 -5.09
CA GLU A 18 20.11 -5.43 -4.48
C GLU A 18 20.88 -4.13 -4.31
N GLY A 19 21.48 -3.95 -3.15
CA GLY A 19 22.29 -2.75 -2.88
C GLY A 19 21.52 -1.56 -2.34
N VAL A 20 20.18 -1.63 -2.31
CA VAL A 20 19.38 -0.54 -1.76
C VAL A 20 19.37 -0.65 -0.24
N SER A 21 19.73 0.43 0.45
CA SER A 21 19.73 0.45 1.90
C SER A 21 18.32 0.75 2.43
N ARG A 22 18.10 0.34 3.68
CA ARG A 22 16.86 0.64 4.37
C ARG A 22 16.62 2.15 4.44
N GLU A 23 17.66 2.91 4.75
CA GLU A 23 17.55 4.35 4.86
C GLU A 23 17.18 4.99 3.52
N GLN A 24 17.78 4.52 2.45
CA GLN A 24 17.50 5.03 1.12
C GLN A 24 16.03 4.81 0.78
N PHE A 25 15.52 3.62 1.05
CA PHE A 25 14.13 3.29 0.79
C PHE A 25 13.19 4.13 1.65
N LEU A 26 13.44 4.20 2.96
CA LEU A 26 12.58 4.96 3.86
C LEU A 26 12.54 6.45 3.52
N GLY A 27 13.61 6.96 2.92
CA GLY A 27 13.64 8.35 2.47
C GLY A 27 12.61 8.67 1.40
N THR A 28 12.04 7.67 0.72
CA THR A 28 11.01 7.87 -0.29
C THR A 28 9.59 7.76 0.27
N ASN A 29 9.46 7.39 1.56
CA ASN A 29 8.16 7.03 2.11
C ASN A 29 7.20 8.20 2.29
N ASP A 30 7.71 9.35 2.75
CA ASP A 30 6.84 10.49 3.02
C ASP A 30 6.15 11.00 1.77
N ALA A 31 6.87 11.02 0.64
CA ALA A 31 6.28 11.46 -0.62
C ALA A 31 5.13 10.55 -1.05
N VAL A 32 5.30 9.24 -0.85
CA VAL A 32 4.24 8.28 -1.18
C VAL A 32 3.04 8.47 -0.26
N SER A 33 3.27 8.67 1.04
CA SER A 33 2.19 8.89 1.99
C SER A 33 1.43 10.17 1.66
N ASP A 34 2.14 11.25 1.36
CA ASP A 34 1.49 12.51 1.01
C ASP A 34 0.66 12.39 -0.26
N TRP A 35 1.20 11.67 -1.25
CA TRP A 35 0.47 11.41 -2.48
C TRP A 35 -0.80 10.60 -2.20
N ALA A 36 -0.67 9.54 -1.38
CA ALA A 36 -1.80 8.65 -1.08
C ALA A 36 -2.94 9.41 -0.40
N ARG A 37 -2.60 10.31 0.55
CA ARG A 37 -3.63 11.07 1.27
C ARG A 37 -4.52 11.88 0.36
N LYS A 38 -4.05 12.24 -0.82
CA LYS A 38 -4.79 13.07 -1.76
C LYS A 38 -5.66 12.25 -2.70
N GLN A 39 -5.54 10.92 -2.65
CA GLN A 39 -6.31 10.07 -3.56
C GLN A 39 -7.74 9.88 -3.06
N PRO A 40 -8.71 9.89 -3.97
CA PRO A 40 -10.10 9.65 -3.55
C PRO A 40 -10.22 8.30 -2.85
N GLY A 41 -10.92 8.31 -1.73
CA GLY A 41 -11.19 7.08 -0.99
C GLY A 41 -10.09 6.60 -0.07
N PHE A 42 -8.99 7.32 0.04
CA PHE A 42 -7.91 6.91 0.93
C PHE A 42 -8.37 6.91 2.39
N ILE A 43 -8.06 5.86 3.12
CA ILE A 43 -8.38 5.77 4.56
C ILE A 43 -7.11 5.78 5.39
N SER A 44 -6.20 4.84 5.14
CA SER A 44 -4.98 4.73 5.94
C SER A 44 -3.92 3.92 5.21
N ARG A 45 -2.68 4.11 5.62
CA ARG A 45 -1.55 3.38 5.07
C ARG A 45 -0.56 3.04 6.18
N GLU A 46 -0.06 1.83 6.17
CA GLU A 46 0.95 1.41 7.14
C GLU A 46 2.00 0.58 6.42
N LEU A 47 3.26 0.94 6.62
CA LEU A 47 4.38 0.24 6.03
C LEU A 47 5.11 -0.52 7.14
N SER A 48 5.30 -1.81 6.95
CA SER A 48 5.95 -2.69 7.93
C SER A 48 7.09 -3.45 7.27
N TYR A 49 8.00 -3.95 8.10
CA TYR A 49 9.13 -4.73 7.62
C TYR A 49 9.15 -6.10 8.31
N ASP A 50 9.27 -7.14 7.50
CA ASP A 50 9.41 -8.51 7.98
C ASP A 50 10.90 -8.85 7.99
N ALA A 51 11.52 -8.80 9.18
CA ALA A 51 12.95 -9.00 9.32
C ALA A 51 13.36 -10.41 8.95
N GLU A 52 12.50 -11.39 9.25
CA GLU A 52 12.81 -12.78 8.99
C GLU A 52 12.87 -13.08 7.50
N GLY A 53 11.91 -12.56 6.76
CA GLY A 53 11.84 -12.76 5.31
C GLY A 53 12.55 -11.69 4.49
N ASP A 54 13.07 -10.65 5.16
CA ASP A 54 13.72 -9.51 4.51
C ASP A 54 12.83 -8.93 3.41
N ARG A 55 11.61 -8.59 3.80
CA ARG A 55 10.65 -8.04 2.84
C ARG A 55 9.79 -7.00 3.53
N TRP A 56 9.17 -6.17 2.71
CA TRP A 56 8.34 -5.07 3.18
C TRP A 56 6.88 -5.39 2.93
N ILE A 57 6.02 -4.85 3.79
CA ILE A 57 4.58 -5.06 3.70
C ILE A 57 3.93 -3.69 3.78
N ASP A 58 3.22 -3.32 2.72
CA ASP A 58 2.54 -2.04 2.64
C ASP A 58 1.04 -2.32 2.66
N VAL A 59 0.35 -1.81 3.67
CA VAL A 59 -1.08 -2.07 3.85
C VAL A 59 -1.83 -0.77 3.73
N VAL A 60 -2.78 -0.72 2.81
CA VAL A 60 -3.57 0.49 2.57
C VAL A 60 -5.05 0.13 2.61
N TRP A 61 -5.83 0.95 3.31
CA TRP A 61 -7.27 0.80 3.33
C TRP A 61 -7.90 1.88 2.45
N TRP A 62 -8.89 1.48 1.66
CA TRP A 62 -9.62 2.34 0.74
C TRP A 62 -11.11 2.24 0.99
N GLU A 63 -11.86 3.30 0.66
CA GLU A 63 -13.31 3.29 0.84
C GLU A 63 -14.01 2.29 -0.06
N SER A 64 -13.41 1.94 -1.20
CA SER A 64 -14.00 0.97 -2.12
C SER A 64 -12.91 0.31 -2.95
N MET A 65 -13.27 -0.83 -3.54
CA MET A 65 -12.37 -1.52 -4.46
C MET A 65 -12.08 -0.66 -5.70
N GLU A 66 -13.07 0.10 -6.13
CA GLU A 66 -12.90 0.99 -7.27
C GLU A 66 -11.83 2.05 -6.97
N ASP A 67 -11.88 2.64 -5.77
CA ASP A 67 -10.90 3.65 -5.37
C ASP A 67 -9.51 3.04 -5.29
N ALA A 68 -9.41 1.82 -4.74
CA ALA A 68 -8.12 1.13 -4.64
C ALA A 68 -7.51 0.90 -6.01
N GLY A 69 -8.30 0.40 -6.94
CA GLY A 69 -7.82 0.11 -8.30
C GLY A 69 -7.40 1.37 -9.05
N ALA A 70 -8.19 2.43 -8.91
CA ALA A 70 -7.88 3.69 -9.57
C ALA A 70 -6.60 4.31 -9.03
N ALA A 71 -6.40 4.23 -7.70
CA ALA A 71 -5.18 4.76 -7.09
C ALA A 71 -3.96 3.95 -7.52
N ALA A 72 -4.09 2.61 -7.56
CA ALA A 72 -2.99 1.75 -8.00
C ALA A 72 -2.56 2.11 -9.42
N GLU A 73 -3.53 2.37 -10.28
CA GLU A 73 -3.24 2.74 -11.66
C GLU A 73 -2.53 4.09 -11.73
N ARG A 74 -3.04 5.09 -10.97
CA ARG A 74 -2.41 6.42 -10.96
C ARG A 74 -1.01 6.40 -10.36
N ALA A 75 -0.77 5.50 -9.40
CA ALA A 75 0.55 5.40 -8.77
C ALA A 75 1.64 5.09 -9.79
N MET A 76 1.31 4.29 -10.80
CA MET A 76 2.29 3.86 -11.79
C MET A 76 2.83 5.01 -12.64
N SER A 77 2.11 6.13 -12.71
CA SER A 77 2.57 7.30 -13.45
C SER A 77 2.81 8.50 -12.55
N SER A 78 2.84 8.30 -11.23
CA SER A 78 3.01 9.39 -10.27
C SER A 78 4.49 9.71 -10.06
N ASP A 79 4.84 10.98 -10.22
CA ASP A 79 6.20 11.45 -9.94
C ASP A 79 6.54 11.30 -8.46
N SER A 80 5.54 11.37 -7.58
CA SER A 80 5.76 11.23 -6.14
C SER A 80 6.09 9.80 -5.74
N CYS A 81 5.54 8.82 -6.47
CA CYS A 81 5.77 7.40 -6.16
C CYS A 81 6.97 6.82 -6.90
N ALA A 82 7.38 7.44 -8.00
CA ALA A 82 8.45 6.91 -8.85
C ALA A 82 9.75 6.62 -8.10
N PRO A 83 10.23 7.50 -7.21
CA PRO A 83 11.48 7.20 -6.50
C PRO A 83 11.41 5.93 -5.67
N MET A 84 10.29 5.67 -5.00
CA MET A 84 10.14 4.43 -4.24
C MET A 84 10.10 3.24 -5.16
N PHE A 85 9.31 3.30 -6.23
CA PHE A 85 9.16 2.17 -7.14
C PHE A 85 10.47 1.80 -7.80
N ALA A 86 11.35 2.77 -8.05
CA ALA A 86 12.64 2.51 -8.65
C ALA A 86 13.54 1.65 -7.75
N LEU A 87 13.28 1.63 -6.45
CA LEU A 87 14.08 0.88 -5.49
C LEU A 87 13.55 -0.52 -5.21
N ILE A 88 12.35 -0.82 -5.70
CA ILE A 88 11.67 -2.08 -5.43
C ILE A 88 11.99 -3.09 -6.52
N ASP A 89 12.27 -4.33 -6.08
CA ASP A 89 12.39 -5.46 -7.01
C ASP A 89 10.98 -5.87 -7.43
N MET A 90 10.59 -5.44 -8.61
CA MET A 90 9.23 -5.66 -9.09
C MET A 90 8.90 -7.13 -9.27
N GLU A 91 9.91 -7.96 -9.54
CA GLU A 91 9.68 -9.39 -9.69
C GLU A 91 9.31 -10.05 -8.37
N SER A 92 9.72 -9.45 -7.25
CA SER A 92 9.38 -9.98 -5.93
C SER A 92 8.02 -9.51 -5.45
N THR A 93 7.39 -8.59 -6.17
CA THR A 93 6.21 -7.88 -5.68
C THR A 93 4.94 -8.70 -5.84
N LEU A 94 4.17 -8.78 -4.76
CA LEU A 94 2.84 -9.38 -4.77
C LEU A 94 1.86 -8.35 -4.27
N MET A 95 0.87 -8.01 -5.08
CA MET A 95 -0.19 -7.07 -4.69
C MET A 95 -1.51 -7.83 -4.59
N ILE A 96 -2.20 -7.67 -3.48
CA ILE A 96 -3.47 -8.34 -3.23
C ILE A 96 -4.48 -7.28 -2.81
N HIS A 97 -5.70 -7.37 -3.37
CA HIS A 97 -6.81 -6.56 -2.93
C HIS A 97 -7.87 -7.48 -2.36
N GLY A 98 -8.42 -7.11 -1.21
CA GLY A 98 -9.46 -7.90 -0.57
C GLY A 98 -10.58 -7.03 -0.05
N THR A 99 -11.74 -7.65 0.12
CA THR A 99 -12.92 -6.99 0.65
C THR A 99 -13.30 -7.65 1.97
N PRO A 100 -13.53 -6.87 3.04
CA PRO A 100 -13.96 -7.45 4.31
C PRO A 100 -15.26 -8.22 4.14
N VAL A 101 -15.34 -9.37 4.78
CA VAL A 101 -16.54 -10.22 4.68
C VAL A 101 -17.27 -10.33 6.01
N ALA A 102 -16.74 -9.68 7.06
CA ALA A 102 -17.33 -9.70 8.38
C ALA A 102 -16.93 -8.43 9.12
N GLU A 103 -17.64 -8.14 10.19
CA GLU A 103 -17.30 -6.98 11.01
C GLU A 103 -15.93 -7.16 11.65
N PRO A 104 -15.14 -6.09 11.74
CA PRO A 104 -13.85 -6.21 12.40
C PRO A 104 -14.02 -6.55 13.87
N VAL A 105 -13.13 -7.41 14.35
CA VAL A 105 -13.13 -7.80 15.76
C VAL A 105 -12.03 -7.03 16.46
N ARG A 106 -12.39 -6.42 17.59
CA ARG A 106 -11.44 -5.61 18.34
C ARG A 106 -11.15 -6.26 19.68
N ALA A 107 -10.02 -5.88 20.25
CA ALA A 107 -9.68 -6.39 21.57
C ALA A 107 -10.71 -5.92 22.59
N ALA A 108 -10.93 -6.74 23.60
CA ALA A 108 -11.78 -6.35 24.73
C ALA A 108 -11.13 -5.18 25.47
N ALA A 109 -11.97 -4.32 26.06
CA ALA A 109 -11.52 -3.14 26.77
C ALA A 109 -10.76 -3.52 28.05
#